data_7d8dfb4cb48ce1c9fea846ffdbc53652
#
_entry.id   7d8dfb4cb48ce1c9fea846ffdbc53652
#
_cell.length_a   1.000
_cell.length_b   1.000
_cell.length_c   1.000
_cell.angle_alpha   90.00
_cell.angle_beta   90.00
_cell.angle_gamma   90.00
#
_symmetry.space_group_name_H-M   'P 1'
#
loop_
_entity.id
_entity.type
_entity.pdbx_description
1 polymer ?
#
loop_
_entity_poly.entity_id
_entity_poly.type
_entity_poly.pdbx_seq_one_letter_code
_entity_poly.pdbx_strand_id
1 'polypeptide(L)'
;DVFMRFHLWNSVGTSWKSFYDAIYQCNLLFDNVQQPVCAQDRMDFYYGQANFIKGVCYLQLARYWGDAVISGHTEDTQARPKKPMVEVLDTALACAERAFMLLKKHEELVDYAGARITSKQYGSKGSAATLIAHIYAWKAAMGKGLSDEEVRACWEKVDTYASKVIDTDECGFYELENSAELLVANTLNTRNGKESIFEIELNAQDKTLDGTVFTSARWFVGFPVVPGALPGDINSNQWKLKIQTVLDMY
;
A
#
# COMPACT_ATOMS: atom_id res chain seq x y z
N ASP A 1 -10.55 13.62 -18.46
CA ASP A 1 -9.79 14.71 -19.08
C ASP A 1 -9.37 15.80 -18.08
N VAL A 2 -10.20 16.08 -17.08
CA VAL A 2 -9.93 17.07 -16.02
C VAL A 2 -8.81 16.60 -15.09
N PHE A 3 -8.73 15.32 -14.78
CA PHE A 3 -7.65 14.75 -13.99
C PHE A 3 -6.31 14.74 -14.72
N MET A 4 -6.33 14.54 -16.02
CA MET A 4 -5.13 14.55 -16.84
C MET A 4 -4.59 15.97 -17.10
N ARG A 5 -5.38 17.00 -16.81
CA ARG A 5 -4.96 18.40 -16.98
C ARG A 5 -4.44 19.04 -15.71
N PHE A 6 -4.42 18.33 -14.58
CA PHE A 6 -3.95 18.84 -13.28
C PHE A 6 -4.52 20.22 -12.93
N HIS A 7 -5.82 20.41 -13.15
CA HIS A 7 -6.44 21.70 -12.93
C HIS A 7 -6.49 22.02 -11.43
N LEU A 8 -5.97 23.18 -11.02
CA LEU A 8 -5.90 23.63 -9.62
C LEU A 8 -7.23 23.60 -8.86
N TRP A 9 -8.35 23.66 -9.58
CA TRP A 9 -9.70 23.63 -9.00
C TRP A 9 -10.28 22.23 -8.76
N ASN A 10 -9.61 21.19 -9.24
CA ASN A 10 -10.06 19.81 -9.05
C ASN A 10 -9.15 19.08 -8.06
N SER A 11 -9.30 19.45 -6.81
CA SER A 11 -8.58 18.84 -5.69
C SER A 11 -9.22 17.54 -5.18
N VAL A 12 -9.98 16.84 -6.00
CA VAL A 12 -10.61 15.58 -5.59
C VAL A 12 -9.54 14.54 -5.29
N GLY A 13 -9.47 14.11 -4.04
CA GLY A 13 -8.57 13.05 -3.61
C GLY A 13 -7.08 13.45 -3.44
N THR A 14 -6.77 14.74 -3.35
CA THR A 14 -5.38 15.23 -3.25
C THR A 14 -4.90 15.49 -1.82
N SER A 15 -5.64 15.05 -0.82
CA SER A 15 -5.22 15.22 0.57
C SER A 15 -4.25 14.13 1.01
N TRP A 16 -3.06 14.51 1.40
CA TRP A 16 -2.07 13.63 2.02
C TRP A 16 -2.31 13.37 3.51
N LYS A 17 -3.33 14.05 4.08
CA LYS A 17 -3.62 14.02 5.52
C LYS A 17 -3.74 12.59 6.07
N SER A 18 -4.49 11.72 5.41
CA SER A 18 -4.71 10.35 5.89
C SER A 18 -3.42 9.52 5.96
N PHE A 19 -2.45 9.76 5.05
CA PHE A 19 -1.15 9.10 5.13
C PHE A 19 -0.35 9.59 6.33
N TYR A 20 -0.37 10.92 6.60
CA TYR A 20 0.31 11.46 7.78
C TYR A 20 -0.40 11.11 9.09
N ASP A 21 -1.72 10.96 9.10
CA ASP A 21 -2.47 10.44 10.26
C ASP A 21 -2.01 9.00 10.58
N ALA A 22 -1.84 8.14 9.57
CA ALA A 22 -1.32 6.79 9.77
C ALA A 22 0.15 6.80 10.24
N ILE A 23 1.01 7.63 9.64
CA ILE A 23 2.41 7.80 10.08
C ILE A 23 2.47 8.29 11.53
N TYR A 24 1.60 9.22 11.91
CA TYR A 24 1.50 9.71 13.29
C TYR A 24 1.15 8.58 14.27
N GLN A 25 0.19 7.71 13.94
CA GLN A 25 -0.16 6.57 14.78
C GLN A 25 1.01 5.58 14.92
N CYS A 26 1.78 5.36 13.84
CA CYS A 26 3.01 4.56 13.93
C CYS A 26 4.06 5.21 14.84
N ASN A 27 4.24 6.53 14.72
CA ASN A 27 5.17 7.27 15.58
C ASN A 27 4.74 7.25 17.05
N LEU A 28 3.42 7.30 17.34
CA LEU A 28 2.91 7.13 18.72
C LEU A 28 3.37 5.83 19.35
N LEU A 29 3.33 4.72 18.61
CA LEU A 29 3.86 3.45 19.11
C LEU A 29 5.37 3.56 19.39
N PHE A 30 6.14 4.10 18.45
CA PHE A 30 7.60 4.17 18.58
C PHE A 30 8.06 5.09 19.71
N ASP A 31 7.38 6.23 19.91
CA ASP A 31 7.75 7.22 20.91
C ASP A 31 7.34 6.80 22.34
N ASN A 32 6.20 6.08 22.48
CA ASN A 32 5.66 5.74 23.79
C ASN A 32 6.03 4.35 24.30
N VAL A 33 6.43 3.42 23.42
CA VAL A 33 6.76 2.05 23.79
C VAL A 33 8.24 1.80 23.54
N GLN A 34 9.10 2.37 24.39
CA GLN A 34 10.56 2.22 24.29
C GLN A 34 11.10 1.01 25.06
N GLN A 35 10.32 0.45 25.98
CA GLN A 35 10.65 -0.74 26.74
C GLN A 35 9.66 -1.85 26.43
N PRO A 36 10.08 -3.13 26.49
CA PRO A 36 9.17 -4.25 26.27
C PRO A 36 8.01 -4.24 27.27
N VAL A 37 6.78 -4.17 26.75
CA VAL A 37 5.53 -4.23 27.53
C VAL A 37 4.83 -5.59 27.41
N CYS A 38 5.34 -6.46 26.54
CA CYS A 38 4.87 -7.83 26.34
C CYS A 38 6.03 -8.71 25.82
N ALA A 39 5.77 -9.97 25.52
CA ALA A 39 6.76 -10.89 24.97
C ALA A 39 7.37 -10.33 23.66
N GLN A 40 8.64 -10.64 23.42
CA GLN A 40 9.43 -10.06 22.32
C GLN A 40 8.79 -10.32 20.96
N ASP A 41 8.26 -11.50 20.70
CA ASP A 41 7.59 -11.85 19.45
C ASP A 41 6.33 -11.01 19.20
N ARG A 42 5.63 -10.60 20.25
CA ARG A 42 4.50 -9.64 20.16
C ARG A 42 4.98 -8.22 19.92
N MET A 43 6.07 -7.81 20.54
CA MET A 43 6.70 -6.53 20.24
C MET A 43 7.14 -6.47 18.78
N ASP A 44 7.81 -7.52 18.31
CA ASP A 44 8.27 -7.63 16.93
C ASP A 44 7.09 -7.57 15.94
N PHE A 45 5.96 -8.22 16.28
CA PHE A 45 4.75 -8.13 15.49
C PHE A 45 4.23 -6.69 15.40
N TYR A 46 4.03 -6.00 16.53
CA TYR A 46 3.49 -4.63 16.52
C TYR A 46 4.44 -3.63 15.86
N TYR A 47 5.73 -3.72 16.14
CA TYR A 47 6.73 -2.87 15.48
C TYR A 47 6.86 -3.18 13.99
N GLY A 48 6.76 -4.45 13.62
CA GLY A 48 6.74 -4.90 12.24
C GLY A 48 5.55 -4.32 11.48
N GLN A 49 4.32 -4.40 12.05
CA GLN A 49 3.12 -3.83 11.46
C GLN A 49 3.25 -2.30 11.29
N ALA A 50 3.67 -1.58 12.33
CA ALA A 50 3.81 -0.13 12.28
C ALA A 50 4.85 0.31 11.24
N ASN A 51 5.99 -0.38 11.16
CA ASN A 51 7.01 -0.11 10.13
C ASN A 51 6.49 -0.43 8.72
N PHE A 52 5.76 -1.53 8.53
CA PHE A 52 5.16 -1.88 7.25
C PHE A 52 4.20 -0.77 6.77
N ILE A 53 3.25 -0.37 7.61
CA ILE A 53 2.27 0.68 7.27
C ILE A 53 2.95 2.02 7.02
N LYS A 54 3.95 2.39 7.84
CA LYS A 54 4.73 3.62 7.63
C LYS A 54 5.48 3.60 6.29
N GLY A 55 6.07 2.46 5.92
CA GLY A 55 6.71 2.25 4.62
C GLY A 55 5.73 2.38 3.45
N VAL A 56 4.55 1.77 3.55
CA VAL A 56 3.47 1.91 2.56
C VAL A 56 3.06 3.37 2.42
N CYS A 57 2.85 4.10 3.52
CA CYS A 57 2.45 5.50 3.48
C CYS A 57 3.50 6.38 2.78
N TYR A 58 4.78 6.23 3.10
CA TYR A 58 5.83 7.00 2.43
C TYR A 58 5.99 6.64 0.95
N LEU A 59 5.84 5.37 0.56
CA LEU A 59 5.81 4.99 -0.84
C LEU A 59 4.65 5.68 -1.58
N GLN A 60 3.46 5.70 -0.99
CA GLN A 60 2.32 6.37 -1.62
C GLN A 60 2.49 7.89 -1.68
N LEU A 61 3.04 8.51 -0.63
CA LEU A 61 3.40 9.93 -0.66
C LEU A 61 4.36 10.24 -1.81
N ALA A 62 5.41 9.43 -1.99
CA ALA A 62 6.36 9.57 -3.09
C ALA A 62 5.68 9.38 -4.46
N ARG A 63 4.77 8.41 -4.59
CA ARG A 63 4.05 8.13 -5.84
C ARG A 63 3.09 9.24 -6.25
N TYR A 64 2.34 9.80 -5.31
CA TYR A 64 1.30 10.79 -5.61
C TYR A 64 1.82 12.23 -5.65
N TRP A 65 2.81 12.57 -4.82
CA TRP A 65 3.27 13.95 -4.68
C TRP A 65 4.77 14.15 -4.96
N GLY A 66 5.53 13.08 -5.09
CA GLY A 66 6.99 13.15 -5.24
C GLY A 66 7.66 13.56 -3.94
N ASP A 67 8.07 14.83 -3.85
CA ASP A 67 8.66 15.40 -2.64
C ASP A 67 7.62 15.48 -1.52
N ALA A 68 7.98 15.02 -0.32
CA ALA A 68 7.10 14.97 0.84
C ALA A 68 7.83 15.32 2.14
N VAL A 69 7.09 15.64 3.18
CA VAL A 69 7.65 15.88 4.52
C VAL A 69 7.95 14.54 5.18
N ILE A 70 9.13 14.41 5.78
CA ILE A 70 9.47 13.24 6.61
C ILE A 70 9.27 13.61 8.07
N SER A 71 8.36 12.87 8.75
CA SER A 71 8.06 13.00 10.17
C SER A 71 8.56 11.76 10.91
N GLY A 72 9.46 11.97 11.88
CA GLY A 72 10.04 10.89 12.67
C GLY A 72 9.36 10.67 14.02
N HIS A 73 8.76 11.72 14.58
CA HIS A 73 8.23 11.77 15.94
C HIS A 73 6.87 12.42 16.02
N THR A 74 6.11 12.11 17.08
CA THR A 74 4.79 12.70 17.34
C THR A 74 4.86 14.17 17.75
N GLU A 75 5.97 14.59 18.34
CA GLU A 75 6.21 15.98 18.74
C GLU A 75 6.68 16.88 17.60
N ASP A 76 6.76 16.37 16.38
CA ASP A 76 7.11 17.12 15.18
C ASP A 76 5.98 18.07 14.75
N THR A 77 5.72 19.10 15.56
CA THR A 77 4.65 20.10 15.34
C THR A 77 5.10 21.31 14.52
N GLN A 78 6.40 21.46 14.28
CA GLN A 78 6.93 22.57 13.50
C GLN A 78 6.81 22.31 12.00
N ALA A 79 6.54 23.38 11.24
CA ALA A 79 6.56 23.32 9.78
C ALA A 79 7.95 22.90 9.28
N ARG A 80 7.98 21.84 8.47
CA ARG A 80 9.20 21.29 7.87
C ARG A 80 9.14 21.37 6.35
N PRO A 81 10.27 21.60 5.68
CA PRO A 81 10.32 21.55 4.23
C PRO A 81 10.08 20.11 3.74
N LYS A 82 9.55 20.00 2.52
CA LYS A 82 9.54 18.74 1.80
C LYS A 82 10.96 18.26 1.53
N LYS A 83 11.16 16.96 1.58
CA LYS A 83 12.39 16.30 1.18
C LYS A 83 12.25 15.75 -0.25
N PRO A 84 13.33 15.67 -1.02
CA PRO A 84 13.32 15.08 -2.34
C PRO A 84 12.72 13.68 -2.34
N MET A 85 12.02 13.31 -3.40
CA MET A 85 11.35 12.01 -3.54
C MET A 85 12.27 10.83 -3.22
N VAL A 86 13.55 10.90 -3.60
CA VAL A 86 14.52 9.82 -3.31
C VAL A 86 14.72 9.66 -1.80
N GLU A 87 14.84 10.74 -1.02
CA GLU A 87 14.94 10.68 0.45
C GLU A 87 13.64 10.13 1.08
N VAL A 88 12.48 10.46 0.51
CA VAL A 88 11.19 9.89 0.96
C VAL A 88 11.14 8.39 0.71
N LEU A 89 11.63 7.94 -0.46
CA LEU A 89 11.73 6.51 -0.79
C LEU A 89 12.74 5.79 0.09
N ASP A 90 13.87 6.42 0.43
CA ASP A 90 14.85 5.86 1.36
C ASP A 90 14.26 5.69 2.78
N THR A 91 13.42 6.64 3.19
CA THR A 91 12.66 6.52 4.45
C THR A 91 11.65 5.36 4.40
N ALA A 92 10.92 5.23 3.28
CA ALA A 92 10.02 4.11 3.05
C ALA A 92 10.77 2.77 3.08
N LEU A 93 11.95 2.72 2.46
CA LEU A 93 12.81 1.54 2.40
C LEU A 93 13.27 1.13 3.79
N ALA A 94 13.81 2.06 4.58
CA ALA A 94 14.25 1.76 5.95
C ALA A 94 13.12 1.18 6.81
N CYS A 95 11.90 1.71 6.66
CA CYS A 95 10.71 1.17 7.33
C CYS A 95 10.37 -0.24 6.81
N ALA A 96 10.36 -0.45 5.50
CA ALA A 96 10.04 -1.75 4.89
C ALA A 96 11.07 -2.84 5.24
N GLU A 97 12.36 -2.50 5.26
CA GLU A 97 13.43 -3.41 5.69
C GLU A 97 13.31 -3.77 7.18
N ARG A 98 12.97 -2.80 8.02
CA ARG A 98 12.70 -3.08 9.42
C ARG A 98 11.50 -4.00 9.60
N ALA A 99 10.42 -3.79 8.84
CA ALA A 99 9.26 -4.68 8.81
C ALA A 99 9.64 -6.09 8.35
N PHE A 100 10.45 -6.22 7.30
CA PHE A 100 10.92 -7.51 6.79
C PHE A 100 11.71 -8.32 7.82
N MET A 101 12.50 -7.64 8.65
CA MET A 101 13.26 -8.30 9.73
C MET A 101 12.37 -8.77 10.89
N LEU A 102 11.31 -8.03 11.21
CA LEU A 102 10.48 -8.27 12.39
C LEU A 102 9.27 -9.18 12.12
N LEU A 103 8.72 -9.12 10.90
CA LEU A 103 7.50 -9.85 10.55
C LEU A 103 7.82 -11.31 10.20
N LYS A 104 6.90 -12.18 10.61
CA LYS A 104 6.88 -13.60 10.24
C LYS A 104 6.15 -13.80 8.91
N LYS A 105 6.25 -14.99 8.35
CA LYS A 105 5.43 -15.44 7.21
C LYS A 105 3.94 -15.30 7.56
N HIS A 106 3.10 -15.11 6.55
CA HIS A 106 1.65 -14.95 6.79
C HIS A 106 1.05 -16.14 7.55
N GLU A 107 1.48 -17.35 7.21
CA GLU A 107 1.04 -18.60 7.83
C GLU A 107 1.43 -18.73 9.32
N GLU A 108 2.40 -17.96 9.78
CA GLU A 108 2.91 -17.96 11.14
C GLU A 108 2.38 -16.81 12.00
N LEU A 109 1.57 -15.92 11.40
CA LEU A 109 1.01 -14.79 12.13
C LEU A 109 -0.09 -15.27 13.08
N VAL A 110 0.00 -14.81 14.33
CA VAL A 110 -1.00 -15.09 15.36
C VAL A 110 -1.47 -13.79 16.01
N ASP A 111 -2.71 -13.80 16.48
CA ASP A 111 -3.28 -12.69 17.25
C ASP A 111 -2.78 -12.69 18.73
N TYR A 112 -3.34 -11.79 19.54
CA TYR A 112 -2.97 -11.67 20.96
C TYR A 112 -3.34 -12.91 21.80
N ALA A 113 -4.29 -13.71 21.33
CA ALA A 113 -4.73 -14.94 21.99
C ALA A 113 -4.00 -16.19 21.48
N GLY A 114 -3.09 -16.03 20.49
CA GLY A 114 -2.35 -17.12 19.86
C GLY A 114 -3.12 -17.79 18.72
N ALA A 115 -4.30 -17.31 18.34
CA ALA A 115 -5.04 -17.83 17.21
C ALA A 115 -4.43 -17.32 15.89
N ARG A 116 -4.44 -18.18 14.86
CA ARG A 116 -3.88 -17.85 13.54
C ARG A 116 -4.62 -16.69 12.90
N ILE A 117 -3.87 -15.71 12.41
CA ILE A 117 -4.39 -14.61 11.59
C ILE A 117 -4.53 -15.11 10.15
N THR A 118 -5.75 -15.10 9.64
CA THR A 118 -6.05 -15.47 8.24
C THR A 118 -6.23 -14.27 7.32
N SER A 119 -6.52 -13.10 7.88
CA SER A 119 -6.69 -11.87 7.10
C SER A 119 -5.37 -11.38 6.54
N LYS A 120 -5.33 -11.11 5.25
CA LYS A 120 -4.18 -10.51 4.56
C LYS A 120 -4.11 -8.97 4.69
N GLN A 121 -4.93 -8.38 5.55
CA GLN A 121 -4.80 -6.97 5.96
C GLN A 121 -3.60 -6.73 6.89
N TYR A 122 -3.05 -7.78 7.48
CA TYR A 122 -1.85 -7.68 8.29
C TYR A 122 -0.60 -7.79 7.43
N GLY A 123 0.37 -6.93 7.72
CA GLY A 123 1.70 -7.05 7.12
C GLY A 123 2.34 -8.39 7.48
N SER A 124 2.98 -9.02 6.52
CA SER A 124 3.74 -10.25 6.67
C SER A 124 5.16 -10.06 6.11
N LYS A 125 6.03 -11.04 6.30
CA LYS A 125 7.36 -11.01 5.70
C LYS A 125 7.28 -10.90 4.17
N GLY A 126 6.34 -11.59 3.54
CA GLY A 126 6.11 -11.50 2.09
C GLY A 126 5.61 -10.14 1.65
N SER A 127 4.67 -9.53 2.39
CA SER A 127 4.21 -8.18 2.07
C SER A 127 5.32 -7.13 2.25
N ALA A 128 6.19 -7.28 3.24
CA ALA A 128 7.34 -6.41 3.43
C ALA A 128 8.37 -6.57 2.30
N ALA A 129 8.68 -7.80 1.87
CA ALA A 129 9.56 -8.04 0.72
C ALA A 129 9.00 -7.43 -0.57
N THR A 130 7.71 -7.62 -0.82
CA THR A 130 7.02 -7.01 -1.97
C THR A 130 7.07 -5.48 -1.91
N LEU A 131 6.86 -4.89 -0.72
CA LEU A 131 6.97 -3.45 -0.53
C LEU A 131 8.38 -2.95 -0.85
N ILE A 132 9.43 -3.64 -0.40
CA ILE A 132 10.82 -3.30 -0.71
C ILE A 132 11.06 -3.34 -2.22
N ALA A 133 10.62 -4.40 -2.90
CA ALA A 133 10.73 -4.51 -4.36
C ALA A 133 10.02 -3.34 -5.07
N HIS A 134 8.81 -2.98 -4.66
CA HIS A 134 8.08 -1.83 -5.20
C HIS A 134 8.79 -0.49 -4.97
N ILE A 135 9.40 -0.28 -3.80
CA ILE A 135 10.15 0.95 -3.50
C ILE A 135 11.36 1.06 -4.42
N TYR A 136 12.17 -0.01 -4.55
CA TYR A 136 13.32 -0.02 -5.43
C TYR A 136 12.93 0.17 -6.90
N ALA A 137 11.86 -0.49 -7.37
CA ALA A 137 11.35 -0.31 -8.73
C ALA A 137 10.94 1.13 -9.00
N TRP A 138 10.21 1.75 -8.05
CA TRP A 138 9.82 3.16 -8.18
C TRP A 138 11.02 4.12 -8.13
N LYS A 139 11.99 3.83 -7.26
CA LYS A 139 13.25 4.60 -7.16
C LYS A 139 14.04 4.51 -8.45
N ALA A 140 14.19 3.31 -9.03
CA ALA A 140 14.88 3.09 -10.29
C ALA A 140 14.21 3.81 -11.47
N ALA A 141 12.87 3.76 -11.54
CA ALA A 141 12.11 4.30 -12.66
C ALA A 141 11.92 5.84 -12.59
N MET A 142 11.76 6.39 -11.40
CA MET A 142 11.32 7.77 -11.18
C MET A 142 12.28 8.61 -10.35
N GLY A 143 13.33 8.02 -9.75
CA GLY A 143 14.32 8.71 -8.94
C GLY A 143 15.15 9.67 -9.78
N LYS A 144 15.12 10.97 -9.43
CA LYS A 144 15.91 11.98 -10.10
C LYS A 144 17.31 12.05 -9.47
N GLY A 145 18.33 12.21 -10.32
CA GLY A 145 19.71 12.40 -9.89
C GLY A 145 20.46 11.11 -9.55
N LEU A 146 19.88 9.94 -9.82
CA LEU A 146 20.57 8.67 -9.71
C LEU A 146 21.46 8.43 -10.92
N SER A 147 22.63 7.87 -10.68
CA SER A 147 23.52 7.34 -11.73
C SER A 147 22.98 6.05 -12.33
N ASP A 148 23.45 5.67 -13.52
CA ASP A 148 23.10 4.40 -14.17
C ASP A 148 23.47 3.19 -13.31
N GLU A 149 24.54 3.28 -12.53
CA GLU A 149 24.96 2.23 -11.59
C GLU A 149 23.97 2.10 -10.43
N GLU A 150 23.51 3.20 -9.83
CA GLU A 150 22.50 3.21 -8.77
C GLU A 150 21.15 2.68 -9.27
N VAL A 151 20.75 3.05 -10.48
CA VAL A 151 19.54 2.53 -11.12
C VAL A 151 19.65 1.01 -11.30
N ARG A 152 20.79 0.51 -11.80
CA ARG A 152 21.04 -0.92 -11.94
C ARG A 152 20.96 -1.65 -10.58
N ALA A 153 21.64 -1.12 -9.58
CA ALA A 153 21.63 -1.67 -8.23
C ALA A 153 20.19 -1.74 -7.66
N CYS A 154 19.36 -0.73 -7.95
CA CYS A 154 17.94 -0.78 -7.58
C CYS A 154 17.22 -1.95 -8.26
N TRP A 155 17.40 -2.18 -9.56
CA TRP A 155 16.79 -3.30 -10.26
C TRP A 155 17.28 -4.66 -9.77
N GLU A 156 18.55 -4.81 -9.41
CA GLU A 156 19.09 -6.02 -8.77
C GLU A 156 18.42 -6.30 -7.42
N LYS A 157 18.10 -5.24 -6.67
CA LYS A 157 17.33 -5.37 -5.41
C LYS A 157 15.87 -5.77 -5.67
N VAL A 158 15.25 -5.23 -6.74
CA VAL A 158 13.89 -5.67 -7.14
C VAL A 158 13.89 -7.17 -7.39
N ASP A 159 14.81 -7.66 -8.21
CA ASP A 159 14.95 -9.08 -8.52
C ASP A 159 15.16 -9.90 -7.23
N THR A 160 16.09 -9.49 -6.38
CA THR A 160 16.39 -10.17 -5.13
C THR A 160 15.15 -10.35 -4.24
N TYR A 161 14.35 -9.29 -4.03
CA TYR A 161 13.21 -9.35 -3.12
C TYR A 161 11.98 -9.98 -3.77
N ALA A 162 11.80 -9.82 -5.08
CA ALA A 162 10.75 -10.51 -5.83
C ALA A 162 10.99 -12.04 -5.83
N SER A 163 12.22 -12.48 -6.10
CA SER A 163 12.59 -13.90 -6.06
C SER A 163 12.40 -14.53 -4.69
N LYS A 164 12.62 -13.78 -3.58
CA LYS A 164 12.31 -14.29 -2.22
C LYS A 164 10.83 -14.61 -2.04
N VAL A 165 9.94 -13.91 -2.73
CA VAL A 165 8.48 -14.12 -2.65
C VAL A 165 8.02 -15.20 -3.63
N ILE A 166 8.62 -15.26 -4.83
CA ILE A 166 8.16 -16.10 -5.95
C ILE A 166 8.85 -17.47 -5.94
N ASP A 167 10.18 -17.49 -5.73
CA ASP A 167 11.01 -18.67 -6.00
C ASP A 167 11.40 -19.42 -4.72
N THR A 168 11.12 -18.83 -3.54
CA THR A 168 11.53 -19.42 -2.24
C THR A 168 10.36 -19.44 -1.26
N ASP A 169 10.51 -20.20 -0.18
CA ASP A 169 9.57 -20.21 0.93
C ASP A 169 9.94 -19.20 2.05
N GLU A 170 10.99 -18.39 1.86
CA GLU A 170 11.47 -17.45 2.88
C GLU A 170 10.38 -16.45 3.31
N CYS A 171 9.54 -16.04 2.37
CA CYS A 171 8.52 -15.01 2.57
C CYS A 171 7.12 -15.55 2.83
N GLY A 172 6.91 -16.85 2.78
CA GLY A 172 5.61 -17.51 2.84
C GLY A 172 5.21 -18.12 1.51
N PHE A 173 4.04 -18.72 1.46
CA PHE A 173 3.54 -19.39 0.28
C PHE A 173 2.53 -18.53 -0.47
N TYR A 174 2.84 -18.24 -1.74
CA TYR A 174 1.99 -17.53 -2.67
C TYR A 174 1.91 -18.31 -3.98
N GLU A 175 0.73 -18.39 -4.56
CA GLU A 175 0.51 -19.19 -5.76
C GLU A 175 -0.39 -18.44 -6.74
N LEU A 176 -0.01 -18.42 -8.02
CA LEU A 176 -0.82 -17.83 -9.08
C LEU A 176 -2.08 -18.67 -9.34
N GLU A 177 -3.17 -18.01 -9.72
CA GLU A 177 -4.34 -18.68 -10.25
C GLU A 177 -4.07 -19.20 -11.67
N ASN A 178 -4.73 -20.28 -12.03
CA ASN A 178 -4.47 -20.96 -13.31
C ASN A 178 -5.10 -20.24 -14.51
N SER A 179 -5.99 -19.26 -14.28
CA SER A 179 -6.59 -18.47 -15.34
C SER A 179 -7.06 -17.11 -14.82
N ALA A 180 -7.32 -16.18 -15.74
CA ALA A 180 -7.85 -14.86 -15.41
C ALA A 180 -9.25 -14.94 -14.74
N GLU A 181 -10.09 -15.90 -15.17
CA GLU A 181 -11.40 -16.12 -14.59
C GLU A 181 -11.30 -16.58 -13.12
N LEU A 182 -10.35 -17.47 -12.83
CA LEU A 182 -10.09 -17.92 -11.46
C LEU A 182 -9.47 -16.81 -10.61
N LEU A 183 -8.60 -15.98 -11.18
CA LEU A 183 -8.09 -14.78 -10.50
C LEU A 183 -9.23 -13.86 -10.07
N VAL A 184 -10.17 -13.57 -10.99
CA VAL A 184 -11.34 -12.75 -10.66
C VAL A 184 -12.21 -13.42 -9.61
N ALA A 185 -12.52 -14.70 -9.75
CA ALA A 185 -13.39 -15.42 -8.85
C ALA A 185 -12.81 -15.62 -7.44
N ASN A 186 -11.52 -15.99 -7.35
CA ASN A 186 -10.91 -16.46 -6.11
C ASN A 186 -10.03 -15.40 -5.42
N THR A 187 -9.66 -14.34 -6.12
CA THR A 187 -8.78 -13.30 -5.56
C THR A 187 -9.44 -11.94 -5.57
N LEU A 188 -9.98 -11.47 -6.69
CA LEU A 188 -10.55 -10.12 -6.78
C LEU A 188 -11.95 -10.01 -6.18
N ASN A 189 -12.77 -11.06 -6.27
CA ASN A 189 -14.14 -11.10 -5.73
C ASN A 189 -14.23 -11.71 -4.32
N THR A 190 -13.13 -12.21 -3.79
CA THR A 190 -13.07 -12.81 -2.45
C THR A 190 -12.02 -12.11 -1.61
N ARG A 191 -11.91 -12.52 -0.35
CA ARG A 191 -10.87 -12.06 0.56
C ARG A 191 -9.83 -13.15 0.75
N ASN A 192 -8.60 -12.73 1.00
CA ASN A 192 -7.50 -13.63 1.34
C ASN A 192 -7.21 -14.69 0.25
N GLY A 193 -7.39 -14.31 -1.04
CA GLY A 193 -7.08 -15.16 -2.17
C GLY A 193 -5.62 -15.63 -2.16
N LYS A 194 -5.33 -16.76 -2.81
CA LYS A 194 -3.97 -17.35 -2.80
C LYS A 194 -2.92 -16.48 -3.49
N GLU A 195 -3.31 -15.68 -4.49
CA GLU A 195 -2.41 -14.70 -5.13
C GLU A 195 -2.20 -13.43 -4.29
N SER A 196 -3.12 -13.13 -3.37
CA SER A 196 -3.02 -11.93 -2.56
C SER A 196 -1.85 -12.01 -1.59
N ILE A 197 -1.00 -11.00 -1.59
CA ILE A 197 0.11 -10.84 -0.65
C ILE A 197 -0.29 -9.92 0.50
N PHE A 198 -1.00 -8.85 0.19
CA PHE A 198 -1.55 -7.87 1.15
C PHE A 198 -2.82 -7.27 0.57
N GLU A 199 -3.84 -7.13 1.39
CA GLU A 199 -5.14 -6.59 1.01
C GLU A 199 -5.53 -5.43 1.92
N ILE A 200 -6.21 -4.44 1.36
CA ILE A 200 -6.93 -3.43 2.13
C ILE A 200 -8.42 -3.76 1.96
N GLU A 201 -8.98 -4.41 2.95
CA GLU A 201 -10.40 -4.76 2.95
C GLU A 201 -11.24 -3.56 3.41
N LEU A 202 -12.30 -3.28 2.66
CA LEU A 202 -13.31 -2.30 3.02
C LEU A 202 -14.65 -3.02 3.21
N ASN A 203 -15.38 -2.66 4.23
CA ASN A 203 -16.69 -3.22 4.53
C ASN A 203 -17.74 -2.09 4.68
N ALA A 204 -19.00 -2.46 4.79
CA ALA A 204 -20.10 -1.48 4.88
C ALA A 204 -20.07 -0.61 6.15
N GLN A 205 -19.32 -1.02 7.17
CA GLN A 205 -19.13 -0.26 8.41
C GLN A 205 -17.95 0.68 8.35
N ASP A 206 -17.03 0.50 7.38
CA ASP A 206 -15.89 1.37 7.21
C ASP A 206 -16.36 2.74 6.72
N LYS A 207 -16.02 3.76 7.48
CA LYS A 207 -16.39 5.15 7.22
C LYS A 207 -15.16 6.02 7.16
N THR A 208 -15.24 7.03 6.33
CA THR A 208 -14.28 8.13 6.38
C THR A 208 -14.39 8.90 7.69
N LEU A 209 -13.40 9.74 8.02
CA LEU A 209 -13.39 10.53 9.26
C LEU A 209 -14.63 11.44 9.41
N ASP A 210 -15.27 11.81 8.33
CA ASP A 210 -16.52 12.58 8.31
C ASP A 210 -17.79 11.71 8.41
N GLY A 211 -17.63 10.39 8.58
CA GLY A 211 -18.73 9.45 8.72
C GLY A 211 -19.35 8.98 7.39
N THR A 212 -18.81 9.37 6.24
CA THR A 212 -19.27 8.93 4.94
C THR A 212 -18.87 7.49 4.69
N VAL A 213 -19.79 6.65 4.20
CA VAL A 213 -19.50 5.27 3.81
C VAL A 213 -18.58 5.27 2.58
N PHE A 214 -17.55 4.43 2.62
CA PHE A 214 -16.61 4.32 1.51
C PHE A 214 -17.28 3.64 0.30
N THR A 215 -17.50 4.37 -0.78
CA THR A 215 -18.18 3.88 -1.98
C THR A 215 -17.31 3.96 -3.24
N SER A 216 -16.02 3.65 -3.10
CA SER A 216 -15.03 3.86 -4.18
C SER A 216 -15.37 3.15 -5.49
N ALA A 217 -15.93 1.95 -5.44
CA ALA A 217 -16.31 1.20 -6.64
C ALA A 217 -17.32 1.96 -7.52
N ARG A 218 -18.18 2.76 -6.91
CA ARG A 218 -19.20 3.56 -7.61
C ARG A 218 -18.61 4.62 -8.55
N TRP A 219 -17.40 5.09 -8.28
CA TRP A 219 -16.70 6.09 -9.09
C TRP A 219 -16.03 5.50 -10.32
N PHE A 220 -15.70 4.19 -10.27
CA PHE A 220 -15.01 3.48 -11.34
C PHE A 220 -15.96 2.75 -12.29
N VAL A 221 -17.07 2.25 -11.77
CA VAL A 221 -18.08 1.55 -12.56
C VAL A 221 -19.20 2.53 -12.89
N GLY A 222 -18.85 3.60 -13.62
CA GLY A 222 -19.82 4.63 -13.97
C GLY A 222 -20.87 4.12 -14.93
N PHE A 223 -22.13 4.41 -14.65
CA PHE A 223 -23.17 4.48 -15.69
C PHE A 223 -22.64 5.35 -16.85
N PRO A 224 -22.71 4.98 -18.12
CA PRO A 224 -23.56 3.98 -18.70
C PRO A 224 -22.82 2.74 -19.24
N VAL A 225 -21.70 2.34 -18.67
CA VAL A 225 -20.98 1.14 -19.14
C VAL A 225 -21.88 -0.09 -18.99
N VAL A 226 -22.73 -0.09 -17.96
CA VAL A 226 -23.79 -1.09 -17.79
C VAL A 226 -25.14 -0.37 -17.66
N PRO A 227 -25.89 -0.18 -18.77
CA PRO A 227 -27.20 0.46 -18.72
C PRO A 227 -28.14 -0.23 -17.74
N GLY A 228 -28.73 0.55 -16.83
CA GLY A 228 -29.68 0.04 -15.84
C GLY A 228 -29.10 -0.52 -14.55
N ALA A 229 -27.77 -0.62 -14.41
CA ALA A 229 -27.15 -1.14 -13.19
C ALA A 229 -27.29 -0.19 -11.99
N LEU A 230 -27.37 1.11 -12.22
CA LEU A 230 -27.51 2.12 -11.16
C LEU A 230 -28.53 3.18 -11.60
N PRO A 231 -29.83 2.90 -11.49
CA PRO A 231 -30.87 3.89 -11.81
C PRO A 231 -30.76 5.08 -10.87
N GLY A 232 -30.69 6.28 -11.40
CA GLY A 232 -30.75 7.54 -10.67
C GLY A 232 -29.44 8.26 -10.41
N ASP A 233 -28.29 7.70 -10.79
CA ASP A 233 -26.99 8.30 -10.50
C ASP A 233 -26.21 8.71 -11.76
N ILE A 234 -26.88 9.46 -12.62
CA ILE A 234 -26.33 9.93 -13.89
C ILE A 234 -25.16 10.90 -13.70
N ASN A 235 -25.07 11.53 -12.53
CA ASN A 235 -24.09 12.58 -12.26
C ASN A 235 -22.76 12.06 -11.67
N SER A 236 -22.65 10.79 -11.29
CA SER A 236 -21.46 10.22 -10.67
C SER A 236 -20.46 9.62 -11.65
N ASN A 237 -20.68 9.76 -12.96
CA ASN A 237 -19.85 9.19 -14.03
C ASN A 237 -18.58 9.99 -14.29
N GLN A 238 -17.72 10.13 -13.30
CA GLN A 238 -16.47 10.89 -13.47
C GLN A 238 -15.38 10.10 -14.19
N TRP A 239 -15.42 8.76 -14.10
CA TRP A 239 -14.43 7.88 -14.68
C TRP A 239 -15.07 6.94 -15.70
N LYS A 240 -14.58 6.98 -16.93
CA LYS A 240 -15.03 6.11 -18.02
C LYS A 240 -13.84 5.51 -18.73
N LEU A 241 -13.90 4.23 -19.03
CA LEU A 241 -12.99 3.62 -19.97
C LEU A 241 -13.28 4.17 -21.37
N LYS A 242 -12.24 4.44 -22.15
CA LYS A 242 -12.42 4.76 -23.57
C LYS A 242 -13.04 3.54 -24.26
N ILE A 243 -13.97 3.77 -25.17
CA ILE A 243 -14.61 2.69 -25.96
C ILE A 243 -13.55 1.83 -26.65
N GLN A 244 -12.50 2.47 -27.20
CA GLN A 244 -11.41 1.74 -27.84
C GLN A 244 -10.70 0.79 -26.85
N THR A 245 -10.42 1.24 -25.63
CA THR A 245 -9.81 0.38 -24.61
C THR A 245 -10.67 -0.86 -24.32
N VAL A 246 -11.99 -0.68 -24.24
CA VAL A 246 -12.91 -1.82 -24.06
C VAL A 246 -12.88 -2.75 -25.26
N LEU A 247 -12.89 -2.21 -26.49
CA LEU A 247 -12.82 -3.01 -27.72
C LEU A 247 -11.49 -3.74 -27.88
N ASP A 248 -10.41 -3.18 -27.36
CA ASP A 248 -9.07 -3.80 -27.41
C ASP A 248 -8.91 -4.93 -26.37
N MET A 249 -9.83 -5.05 -25.39
CA MET A 249 -9.83 -6.09 -24.37
C MET A 249 -10.60 -7.36 -24.77
N TYR A 250 -11.42 -7.28 -25.83
CA TYR A 250 -12.26 -8.36 -26.37
C TYR A 250 -12.05 -8.56 -27.87
#